data_a7122acf75ae14a0f30df2eebba334ef
#
_entry.id   a7122acf75ae14a0f30df2eebba334ef
#
_cell.length_a   1.000
_cell.length_b   1.000
_cell.length_c   1.000
_cell.angle_alpha   90.00
_cell.angle_beta   90.00
_cell.angle_gamma   90.00
#
_symmetry.space_group_name_H-M   'P 1'
#
loop_
_entity.id
_entity.type
_entity.pdbx_description
1 polymer ?
#
loop_
_entity_poly.entity_id
_entity_poly.type
_entity_poly.pdbx_seq_one_letter_code
_entity_poly.pdbx_strand_id
1 'polypeptide(L)'
;MMRVVIALGGNALLRRDEALTEKNQRKNIRIAAEALAPIALEHELIITHGNGPQVGLLALQGAAYKPDETYSLDILDAETEGMIGYMLEQELMNQLPAEKACATLLTQIEVDSKDPAFDCSTKPIGPVYSEAEAKKLAHQRGWTIAVSYTHLTLPTNIIRC
;
A
#
# COMPACT_ATOMS: atom_id res chain seq x y z
N MET A 1 -28.93 8.53 -8.52
CA MET A 1 -27.48 8.63 -8.26
C MET A 1 -27.26 8.45 -6.76
N MET A 2 -26.38 7.55 -6.36
CA MET A 2 -26.02 7.29 -4.95
C MET A 2 -24.53 7.57 -4.78
N ARG A 3 -24.07 7.74 -3.55
CA ARG A 3 -22.65 7.70 -3.21
C ARG A 3 -22.28 6.27 -2.85
N VAL A 4 -21.32 5.70 -3.57
CA VAL A 4 -20.86 4.32 -3.39
C VAL A 4 -19.41 4.34 -2.96
N VAL A 5 -19.09 3.68 -1.84
CA VAL A 5 -17.72 3.53 -1.34
C VAL A 5 -17.27 2.10 -1.59
N ILE A 6 -16.14 1.93 -2.26
CA ILE A 6 -15.57 0.63 -2.57
C ILE A 6 -14.15 0.56 -2.02
N ALA A 7 -13.89 -0.44 -1.17
CA ALA A 7 -12.56 -0.72 -0.65
C ALA A 7 -11.85 -1.77 -1.52
N LEU A 8 -10.72 -1.40 -2.09
CA LEU A 8 -9.83 -2.32 -2.79
C LEU A 8 -8.83 -2.93 -1.82
N GLY A 9 -9.01 -4.19 -1.49
CA GLY A 9 -8.06 -4.95 -0.68
C GLY A 9 -6.75 -5.25 -1.43
N GLY A 10 -5.73 -5.68 -0.69
CA GLY A 10 -4.40 -5.96 -1.24
C GLY A 10 -4.39 -6.89 -2.46
N ASN A 11 -5.26 -7.89 -2.49
CA ASN A 11 -5.38 -8.82 -3.62
C ASN A 11 -5.95 -8.17 -4.91
N ALA A 12 -6.63 -7.03 -4.80
CA ALA A 12 -7.09 -6.28 -5.97
C ALA A 12 -5.95 -5.53 -6.64
N LEU A 13 -4.91 -5.18 -5.88
CA LEU A 13 -3.74 -4.45 -6.36
C LEU A 13 -2.57 -5.37 -6.68
N LEU A 14 -2.39 -6.45 -5.92
CA LEU A 14 -1.35 -7.45 -6.11
C LEU A 14 -1.85 -8.82 -5.64
N ARG A 15 -1.86 -9.81 -6.51
CA ARG A 15 -2.22 -11.19 -6.15
C ARG A 15 -1.08 -11.87 -5.40
N ARG A 16 -1.41 -12.88 -4.59
CA ARG A 16 -0.43 -13.57 -3.72
C ARG A 16 0.76 -14.16 -4.46
N ASP A 17 0.53 -14.64 -5.68
CA ASP A 17 1.54 -15.35 -6.47
C ASP A 17 2.22 -14.44 -7.52
N GLU A 18 1.94 -13.13 -7.46
CA GLU A 18 2.52 -12.16 -8.39
C GLU A 18 3.67 -11.39 -7.73
N ALA A 19 4.77 -11.21 -8.47
CA ALA A 19 5.85 -10.33 -8.04
C ALA A 19 5.36 -8.87 -7.98
N LEU A 20 5.82 -8.13 -6.97
CA LEU A 20 5.52 -6.71 -6.79
C LEU A 20 6.30 -5.87 -7.83
N THR A 21 5.74 -5.80 -9.03
CA THR A 21 6.25 -5.01 -10.15
C THR A 21 5.20 -4.03 -10.62
N GLU A 22 5.62 -2.91 -11.22
CA GLU A 22 4.70 -1.95 -11.84
C GLU A 22 3.75 -2.66 -12.82
N LYS A 23 4.28 -3.53 -13.66
CA LYS A 23 3.50 -4.27 -14.68
C LYS A 23 2.35 -5.06 -14.07
N ASN A 24 2.61 -5.80 -13.00
CA ASN A 24 1.58 -6.61 -12.32
C ASN A 24 0.57 -5.73 -11.62
N GLN A 25 1.01 -4.68 -10.93
CA GLN A 25 0.13 -3.73 -10.26
C GLN A 25 -0.79 -3.04 -11.28
N ARG A 26 -0.25 -2.50 -12.37
CA ARG A 26 -1.03 -1.83 -13.40
C ARG A 26 -2.04 -2.77 -14.08
N LYS A 27 -1.64 -4.02 -14.34
CA LYS A 27 -2.57 -5.05 -14.85
C LYS A 27 -3.75 -5.27 -13.91
N ASN A 28 -3.50 -5.43 -12.61
CA ASN A 28 -4.55 -5.67 -11.63
C ASN A 28 -5.45 -4.45 -11.42
N ILE A 29 -4.86 -3.25 -11.40
CA ILE A 29 -5.57 -1.99 -11.31
C ILE A 29 -6.48 -1.78 -12.52
N ARG A 30 -6.02 -2.13 -13.73
CA ARG A 30 -6.86 -2.07 -14.94
C ARG A 30 -8.09 -2.97 -14.82
N ILE A 31 -7.93 -4.20 -14.35
CA ILE A 31 -9.06 -5.12 -14.13
C ILE A 31 -10.05 -4.54 -13.11
N ALA A 32 -9.53 -3.92 -12.04
CA ALA A 32 -10.38 -3.24 -11.06
C ALA A 32 -11.10 -2.04 -11.70
N ALA A 33 -10.42 -1.21 -12.46
CA ALA A 33 -10.99 -0.04 -13.15
C ALA A 33 -12.11 -0.44 -14.14
N GLU A 34 -11.90 -1.50 -14.93
CA GLU A 34 -12.91 -2.05 -15.83
C GLU A 34 -14.19 -2.47 -15.08
N ALA A 35 -14.04 -3.07 -13.90
CA ALA A 35 -15.18 -3.45 -13.07
C ALA A 35 -15.86 -2.26 -12.37
N LEU A 36 -15.13 -1.20 -12.07
CA LEU A 36 -15.61 -0.02 -11.34
C LEU A 36 -16.21 1.04 -12.26
N ALA A 37 -15.77 1.12 -13.51
CA ALA A 37 -16.22 2.13 -14.45
C ALA A 37 -17.76 2.18 -14.64
N PRO A 38 -18.50 1.07 -14.78
CA PRO A 38 -19.96 1.10 -14.86
C PRO A 38 -20.61 1.75 -13.63
N ILE A 39 -20.05 1.51 -12.42
CA ILE A 39 -20.55 2.10 -11.17
C ILE A 39 -20.30 3.61 -11.18
N ALA A 40 -19.10 4.03 -11.61
CA ALA A 40 -18.73 5.44 -11.70
C ALA A 40 -19.57 6.21 -12.72
N LEU A 41 -20.07 5.56 -13.78
CA LEU A 41 -20.98 6.18 -14.76
C LEU A 41 -22.34 6.53 -14.14
N GLU A 42 -22.88 5.68 -13.30
CA GLU A 42 -24.21 5.81 -12.73
C GLU A 42 -24.24 6.51 -11.37
N HIS A 43 -23.12 6.47 -10.64
CA HIS A 43 -23.06 6.87 -9.24
C HIS A 43 -21.85 7.78 -8.94
N GLU A 44 -21.83 8.39 -7.78
CA GLU A 44 -20.67 9.05 -7.20
C GLU A 44 -19.81 7.97 -6.53
N LEU A 45 -18.65 7.64 -7.12
CA LEU A 45 -17.78 6.57 -6.65
C LEU A 45 -16.64 7.13 -5.80
N ILE A 46 -16.47 6.57 -4.61
CA ILE A 46 -15.29 6.76 -3.75
C ILE A 46 -14.56 5.43 -3.65
N ILE A 47 -13.26 5.43 -3.97
CA ILE A 47 -12.42 4.26 -3.86
C ILE A 47 -11.45 4.45 -2.69
N THR A 48 -11.36 3.47 -1.81
CA THR A 48 -10.33 3.38 -0.78
C THR A 48 -9.44 2.17 -1.04
N HIS A 49 -8.17 2.25 -0.70
CA HIS A 49 -7.22 1.15 -0.89
C HIS A 49 -6.20 1.07 0.23
N GLY A 50 -5.55 -0.08 0.37
CA GLY A 50 -4.36 -0.25 1.18
C GLY A 50 -3.08 -0.20 0.33
N ASN A 51 -1.92 -0.16 0.98
CA ASN A 51 -0.61 0.00 0.36
C ASN A 51 0.51 -0.86 1.01
N GLY A 52 0.17 -1.77 1.91
CA GLY A 52 1.14 -2.53 2.73
C GLY A 52 2.34 -3.12 1.95
N PRO A 53 2.14 -3.87 0.85
CA PRO A 53 3.26 -4.37 0.06
C PRO A 53 4.12 -3.27 -0.56
N GLN A 54 3.50 -2.19 -1.01
CA GLN A 54 4.15 -1.08 -1.69
C GLN A 54 5.01 -0.25 -0.73
N VAL A 55 4.48 0.12 0.41
CA VAL A 55 5.24 0.87 1.43
C VAL A 55 6.42 0.05 1.96
N GLY A 56 6.23 -1.26 2.15
CA GLY A 56 7.31 -2.15 2.53
C GLY A 56 8.43 -2.23 1.49
N LEU A 57 8.09 -2.24 0.20
CA LEU A 57 9.08 -2.19 -0.88
C LEU A 57 9.88 -0.88 -0.84
N LEU A 58 9.21 0.27 -0.72
CA LEU A 58 9.90 1.56 -0.63
C LEU A 58 10.83 1.64 0.59
N ALA A 59 10.36 1.16 1.75
CA ALA A 59 11.19 1.10 2.94
C ALA A 59 12.47 0.26 2.73
N LEU A 60 12.35 -0.89 2.04
CA LEU A 60 13.50 -1.73 1.70
C LEU A 60 14.45 -1.06 0.70
N GLN A 61 13.91 -0.35 -0.30
CA GLN A 61 14.69 0.41 -1.27
C GLN A 61 15.46 1.54 -0.60
N GLY A 62 14.80 2.30 0.28
CA GLY A 62 15.43 3.35 1.08
C GLY A 62 16.57 2.81 1.95
N ALA A 63 16.32 1.71 2.66
CA ALA A 63 17.32 1.05 3.50
C ALA A 63 18.49 0.44 2.70
N ALA A 64 18.26 0.03 1.46
CA ALA A 64 19.33 -0.46 0.58
C ALA A 64 20.16 0.68 -0.01
N TYR A 65 19.55 1.84 -0.26
CA TYR A 65 20.25 3.02 -0.78
C TYR A 65 21.04 3.76 0.31
N LYS A 66 20.41 4.09 1.43
CA LYS A 66 21.03 4.81 2.54
C LYS A 66 20.40 4.42 3.88
N PRO A 67 20.95 3.40 4.56
CA PRO A 67 20.32 2.81 5.76
C PRO A 67 20.04 3.81 6.88
N ASP A 68 20.94 4.79 7.05
CA ASP A 68 20.89 5.78 8.14
C ASP A 68 20.00 7.01 7.84
N GLU A 69 19.47 7.10 6.63
CA GLU A 69 18.66 8.25 6.18
C GLU A 69 17.38 7.80 5.44
N THR A 70 16.72 6.76 5.93
CA THR A 70 15.43 6.33 5.36
C THR A 70 14.33 7.32 5.76
N TYR A 71 13.37 7.54 4.85
CA TYR A 71 12.17 8.28 5.19
C TYR A 71 11.31 7.53 6.21
N SER A 72 10.56 8.29 7.01
CA SER A 72 9.58 7.73 7.95
C SER A 72 8.43 7.06 7.20
N LEU A 73 7.74 6.09 7.85
CA LEU A 73 6.67 5.32 7.17
C LEU A 73 5.49 6.19 6.74
N ASP A 74 5.17 7.25 7.47
CA ASP A 74 4.09 8.17 7.10
C ASP A 74 4.37 8.85 5.76
N ILE A 75 5.63 9.23 5.49
CA ILE A 75 6.05 9.78 4.19
C ILE A 75 6.00 8.69 3.11
N LEU A 76 6.52 7.49 3.38
CA LEU A 76 6.45 6.37 2.43
C LEU A 76 5.00 5.93 2.16
N ASP A 77 4.12 6.03 3.15
CA ASP A 77 2.69 5.81 2.99
C ASP A 77 2.09 6.84 2.02
N ALA A 78 2.38 8.13 2.21
CA ALA A 78 1.93 9.19 1.31
C ALA A 78 2.44 8.99 -0.13
N GLU A 79 3.71 8.58 -0.30
CA GLU A 79 4.28 8.26 -1.61
C GLU A 79 3.51 7.10 -2.28
N THR A 80 3.19 6.05 -1.52
CA THR A 80 2.47 4.89 -2.06
C THR A 80 0.98 5.13 -2.24
N GLU A 81 0.34 5.95 -1.41
CA GLU A 81 -1.02 6.47 -1.66
C GLU A 81 -1.06 7.19 -3.01
N GLY A 82 -0.13 8.10 -3.24
CA GLY A 82 -0.01 8.83 -4.51
C GLY A 82 0.26 7.91 -5.69
N MET A 83 1.17 6.95 -5.56
CA MET A 83 1.50 6.00 -6.62
C MET A 83 0.29 5.14 -7.02
N ILE A 84 -0.42 4.59 -6.06
CA ILE A 84 -1.58 3.72 -6.32
C ILE A 84 -2.74 4.57 -6.86
N GLY A 85 -3.02 5.71 -6.25
CA GLY A 85 -4.06 6.63 -6.68
C GLY A 85 -3.85 7.11 -8.11
N TYR A 86 -2.62 7.48 -8.47
CA TYR A 86 -2.24 7.87 -9.83
C TYR A 86 -2.55 6.77 -10.86
N MET A 87 -2.18 5.52 -10.56
CA MET A 87 -2.46 4.41 -11.46
C MET A 87 -3.96 4.10 -11.56
N LEU A 88 -4.70 4.16 -10.45
CA LEU A 88 -6.17 3.97 -10.42
C LEU A 88 -6.87 5.05 -11.23
N GLU A 89 -6.48 6.31 -11.03
CA GLU A 89 -7.04 7.45 -11.75
C GLU A 89 -6.82 7.31 -13.25
N GLN A 90 -5.60 6.99 -13.70
CA GLN A 90 -5.32 6.77 -15.12
C GLN A 90 -6.15 5.65 -15.72
N GLU A 91 -6.21 4.49 -15.07
CA GLU A 91 -6.95 3.34 -15.64
C GLU A 91 -8.47 3.57 -15.60
N LEU A 92 -8.99 4.30 -14.62
CA LEU A 92 -10.40 4.73 -14.61
C LEU A 92 -10.70 5.75 -15.69
N MET A 93 -9.87 6.77 -15.86
CA MET A 93 -10.06 7.79 -16.90
C MET A 93 -10.00 7.18 -18.31
N ASN A 94 -9.24 6.09 -18.51
CA ASN A 94 -9.26 5.35 -19.77
C ASN A 94 -10.58 4.64 -20.05
N GLN A 95 -11.43 4.43 -19.03
CA GLN A 95 -12.73 3.76 -19.13
C GLN A 95 -13.92 4.73 -19.09
N LEU A 96 -13.70 5.95 -18.65
CA LEU A 96 -14.74 6.95 -18.40
C LEU A 96 -14.74 8.01 -19.50
N PRO A 97 -15.88 8.64 -19.80
CA PRO A 97 -15.93 9.78 -20.69
C PRO A 97 -15.19 10.98 -20.09
N ALA A 98 -14.67 11.85 -20.96
CA ALA A 98 -13.79 12.98 -20.56
C ALA A 98 -14.44 13.97 -19.58
N GLU A 99 -15.77 14.01 -19.52
CA GLU A 99 -16.54 14.85 -18.61
C GLU A 99 -16.58 14.33 -17.17
N LYS A 100 -16.22 13.07 -16.96
CA LYS A 100 -16.10 12.47 -15.61
C LYS A 100 -14.74 12.80 -15.03
N ALA A 101 -14.69 13.79 -14.15
CA ALA A 101 -13.48 14.12 -13.43
C ALA A 101 -13.17 13.07 -12.36
N CYS A 102 -11.91 12.74 -12.22
CA CYS A 102 -11.35 11.95 -11.12
C CYS A 102 -10.39 12.81 -10.31
N ALA A 103 -10.18 12.46 -9.05
CA ALA A 103 -9.18 13.10 -8.21
C ALA A 103 -8.63 12.07 -7.20
N THR A 104 -7.33 12.08 -7.00
CA THR A 104 -6.66 11.34 -5.96
C THR A 104 -6.42 12.25 -4.77
N LEU A 105 -6.79 11.79 -3.58
CA LEU A 105 -6.59 12.50 -2.33
C LEU A 105 -5.54 11.76 -1.48
N LEU A 106 -4.58 12.51 -0.96
CA LEU A 106 -3.73 12.04 0.13
C LEU A 106 -4.45 12.26 1.45
N THR A 107 -4.36 11.30 2.33
CA THR A 107 -5.06 11.33 3.62
C THR A 107 -4.08 11.43 4.78
N GLN A 108 -4.49 12.14 5.83
CA GLN A 108 -3.79 12.15 7.12
C GLN A 108 -4.74 11.65 8.18
N ILE A 109 -4.24 10.80 9.08
CA ILE A 109 -5.02 10.21 10.15
C ILE A 109 -4.48 10.73 11.49
N GLU A 110 -5.36 11.36 12.27
CA GLU A 110 -5.04 11.73 13.63
C GLU A 110 -4.96 10.46 14.50
N VAL A 111 -3.88 10.33 15.27
CA VAL A 111 -3.63 9.19 16.14
C VAL A 111 -3.36 9.67 17.57
N ASP A 112 -3.68 8.84 18.57
CA ASP A 112 -3.31 9.11 19.95
C ASP A 112 -1.80 8.90 20.13
N SER A 113 -1.08 9.95 20.51
CA SER A 113 0.37 9.89 20.74
C SER A 113 0.78 8.92 21.88
N LYS A 114 -0.17 8.43 22.66
CA LYS A 114 0.04 7.45 23.74
C LYS A 114 -0.39 6.04 23.35
N ASP A 115 -0.75 5.82 22.08
CA ASP A 115 -1.14 4.49 21.62
C ASP A 115 0.03 3.51 21.82
N PRO A 116 -0.17 2.39 22.51
CA PRO A 116 0.89 1.40 22.78
C PRO A 116 1.47 0.80 21.50
N ALA A 117 0.83 0.95 20.34
CA ALA A 117 1.37 0.52 19.06
C ALA A 117 2.65 1.26 18.66
N PHE A 118 2.92 2.46 19.24
CA PHE A 118 4.19 3.16 19.04
C PHE A 118 5.38 2.45 19.69
N ASP A 119 5.14 1.76 20.81
CA ASP A 119 6.17 1.00 21.52
C ASP A 119 6.23 -0.45 21.07
N CYS A 120 5.11 -1.00 20.61
CA CYS A 120 4.98 -2.40 20.20
C CYS A 120 4.21 -2.51 18.89
N SER A 121 4.93 -2.46 17.76
CA SER A 121 4.34 -2.61 16.43
C SER A 121 3.82 -4.03 16.20
N THR A 122 2.56 -4.15 15.80
CA THR A 122 1.89 -5.44 15.59
C THR A 122 1.55 -5.73 14.13
N LYS A 123 1.53 -4.71 13.26
CA LYS A 123 1.18 -4.88 11.85
C LYS A 123 2.42 -5.18 11.01
N PRO A 124 2.51 -6.35 10.38
CA PRO A 124 3.61 -6.64 9.46
C PRO A 124 3.45 -5.83 8.17
N ILE A 125 4.56 -5.32 7.67
CA ILE A 125 4.65 -4.61 6.37
C ILE A 125 5.78 -5.19 5.55
N GLY A 126 5.69 -5.09 4.23
CA GLY A 126 6.72 -5.55 3.31
C GLY A 126 6.39 -6.82 2.54
N PRO A 127 7.35 -7.32 1.75
CA PRO A 127 7.17 -8.51 0.95
C PRO A 127 7.07 -9.78 1.81
N VAL A 128 6.48 -10.78 1.20
CA VAL A 128 6.35 -12.12 1.78
C VAL A 128 7.60 -12.93 1.45
N TYR A 129 8.22 -13.52 2.46
CA TYR A 129 9.44 -14.34 2.33
C TYR A 129 9.14 -15.80 2.68
N SER A 130 9.96 -16.71 2.18
CA SER A 130 10.00 -18.08 2.70
C SER A 130 10.50 -18.07 4.15
N GLU A 131 10.12 -19.08 4.94
CA GLU A 131 10.55 -19.17 6.36
C GLU A 131 12.07 -19.12 6.49
N ALA A 132 12.80 -19.78 5.59
CA ALA A 132 14.26 -19.82 5.62
C ALA A 132 14.86 -18.44 5.36
N GLU A 133 14.34 -17.71 4.37
CA GLU A 133 14.76 -16.33 4.06
C GLU A 133 14.41 -15.36 5.17
N ALA A 134 13.19 -15.47 5.72
CA ALA A 134 12.75 -14.63 6.84
C ALA A 134 13.67 -14.78 8.04
N LYS A 135 14.03 -16.01 8.45
CA LYS A 135 14.97 -16.28 9.54
C LYS A 135 16.35 -15.68 9.26
N LYS A 136 16.85 -15.83 8.04
CA LYS A 136 18.15 -15.26 7.62
C LYS A 136 18.14 -13.73 7.72
N LEU A 137 17.11 -13.08 7.19
CA LEU A 137 16.97 -11.63 7.20
C LEU A 137 16.77 -11.08 8.62
N ALA A 138 15.97 -11.76 9.46
CA ALA A 138 15.80 -11.40 10.84
C ALA A 138 17.13 -11.41 11.60
N HIS A 139 17.94 -12.46 11.42
CA HIS A 139 19.25 -12.55 12.04
C HIS A 139 20.24 -11.49 11.53
N GLN A 140 20.24 -11.21 10.21
CA GLN A 140 21.15 -10.25 9.59
C GLN A 140 20.82 -8.78 9.89
N ARG A 141 19.54 -8.47 10.06
CA ARG A 141 19.04 -7.08 10.15
C ARG A 141 18.39 -6.75 11.50
N GLY A 142 18.31 -7.71 12.43
CA GLY A 142 17.65 -7.52 13.72
C GLY A 142 16.13 -7.35 13.61
N TRP A 143 15.52 -7.87 12.55
CA TRP A 143 14.08 -7.73 12.32
C TRP A 143 13.28 -8.77 13.10
N THR A 144 12.07 -8.39 13.52
CA THR A 144 11.12 -9.31 14.13
C THR A 144 10.28 -9.99 13.04
N ILE A 145 10.14 -11.31 13.12
CA ILE A 145 9.29 -12.09 12.22
C ILE A 145 7.88 -12.15 12.78
N ALA A 146 6.89 -11.64 12.04
CA ALA A 146 5.49 -11.84 12.40
C ALA A 146 5.00 -13.20 11.92
N VAL A 147 4.34 -13.95 12.81
CA VAL A 147 3.89 -15.34 12.58
C VAL A 147 2.54 -15.42 11.87
N SER A 148 2.27 -14.60 10.91
CA SER A 148 1.31 -14.99 9.87
C SER A 148 2.05 -15.37 8.58
N TYR A 149 2.94 -16.32 8.73
CA TYR A 149 3.63 -17.04 7.65
C TYR A 149 4.22 -16.16 6.55
N THR A 150 5.10 -15.22 6.82
CA THR A 150 5.87 -14.59 5.75
C THR A 150 5.96 -13.05 5.73
N HIS A 151 5.68 -12.36 6.81
CA HIS A 151 5.91 -10.92 6.84
C HIS A 151 7.04 -10.61 7.82
N LEU A 152 7.98 -9.77 7.40
CA LEU A 152 8.92 -9.13 8.31
C LEU A 152 8.27 -7.86 8.84
N THR A 153 8.33 -7.67 10.16
CA THR A 153 8.08 -6.35 10.74
C THR A 153 9.39 -5.59 10.70
N LEU A 154 9.41 -4.47 9.99
CA LEU A 154 10.45 -3.49 10.19
C LEU A 154 10.31 -2.93 11.61
N PRO A 155 11.41 -2.66 12.33
CA PRO A 155 11.33 -1.93 13.58
C PRO A 155 10.77 -0.55 13.23
N THR A 156 9.50 -0.38 13.47
CA THR A 156 8.80 0.87 13.24
C THR A 156 9.02 1.78 14.43
N ASN A 157 10.18 2.40 14.52
CA ASN A 157 10.33 3.64 15.28
C ASN A 157 9.65 4.75 14.50
N ILE A 158 8.33 4.66 14.30
CA ILE A 158 7.73 5.55 13.33
C ILE A 158 6.30 5.82 13.67
N ILE A 159 6.10 6.98 13.60
CA ILE A 159 5.08 7.98 13.65
C ILE A 159 5.20 8.73 14.97
N ARG A 160 6.11 9.67 14.98
CA ARG A 160 5.97 10.83 15.85
C ARG A 160 5.26 11.87 15.01
N CYS A 161 3.98 12.04 15.22
CA CYS A 161 3.31 13.29 14.88
C CYS A 161 3.79 14.37 15.82
#